data_133ea66fd3d56cf91f0b213bb1105609
#
_entry.id   133ea66fd3d56cf91f0b213bb1105609
#
_cell.length_a   1.000
_cell.length_b   1.000
_cell.length_c   1.000
_cell.angle_alpha   90.00
_cell.angle_beta   90.00
_cell.angle_gamma   90.00
#
_symmetry.space_group_name_H-M   'P 1'
#
loop_
_entity.id
_entity.type
_entity.pdbx_description
1 polymer ?
#
loop_
_entity_poly.entity_id
_entity_poly.type
_entity_poly.pdbx_seq_one_letter_code
_entity_poly.pdbx_strand_id
1 'polypeptide(L)'
;SLRDFNPDDKKLFVRIESPNEYPNYFFRNLDGELNQITYFANPFKSIQNVHKEVIKYKREDGLDLSATLYLPDGYNFSQKEKLPMIMWAYPREYKDKSSASQITKNPNQFTYPYAGSPLYWLTRGYAVLDNVAFPIVGEGNKQPNDDFRVQLVSNAKAAIDKVANLGYVDIDRIAVGGHSYGAFMVANLLSHSNYFAAGIARSGAYNRTLTPFGFQSEERNYWEAPQIYYNMSPFMHADKLKSPILLIHGEADNNSGTYPLQSERYFNALKGLGATARLVMLPKESHGYRAKESILHMLWEQDTWLENYVKNKKEIN
;
A
#
# COMPACT_ATOMS: atom_id res chain seq x y z
N SER A 1 10.54 -12.14 -20.36
CA SER A 1 11.89 -12.11 -19.79
C SER A 1 12.69 -13.33 -20.21
N LEU A 2 13.99 -13.13 -20.54
CA LEU A 2 14.95 -14.21 -20.78
C LEU A 2 15.18 -14.96 -19.45
N ARG A 3 15.22 -16.30 -19.52
CA ARG A 3 15.53 -17.18 -18.40
C ARG A 3 16.84 -17.93 -18.58
N ASP A 4 17.07 -18.38 -19.81
CA ASP A 4 18.29 -19.09 -20.19
C ASP A 4 18.52 -19.00 -21.70
N PHE A 5 19.75 -19.29 -22.14
CA PHE A 5 20.15 -19.36 -23.55
C PHE A 5 21.05 -20.54 -23.79
N ASN A 6 20.64 -21.40 -24.72
CA ASN A 6 21.49 -22.50 -25.21
C ASN A 6 22.12 -22.07 -26.55
N PRO A 7 23.45 -21.84 -26.56
CA PRO A 7 24.14 -21.39 -27.75
C PRO A 7 24.23 -22.48 -28.84
N ASP A 8 24.30 -23.77 -28.46
CA ASP A 8 24.45 -24.89 -29.40
C ASP A 8 23.17 -25.09 -30.21
N ASP A 9 22.01 -25.03 -29.52
CA ASP A 9 20.69 -25.13 -30.17
C ASP A 9 20.18 -23.80 -30.72
N LYS A 10 20.88 -22.69 -30.47
CA LYS A 10 20.46 -21.32 -30.81
C LYS A 10 19.04 -20.99 -30.31
N LYS A 11 18.70 -21.45 -29.10
CA LYS A 11 17.39 -21.30 -28.47
C LYS A 11 17.46 -20.47 -27.21
N LEU A 12 16.47 -19.60 -27.05
CA LEU A 12 16.23 -18.83 -25.85
C LEU A 12 15.09 -19.48 -25.05
N PHE A 13 15.32 -19.74 -23.78
CA PHE A 13 14.25 -20.08 -22.85
C PHE A 13 13.66 -18.79 -22.27
N VAL A 14 12.41 -18.51 -22.59
CA VAL A 14 11.76 -17.23 -22.25
C VAL A 14 10.46 -17.44 -21.50
N ARG A 15 10.18 -16.54 -20.56
CA ARG A 15 8.88 -16.38 -19.92
C ARG A 15 8.18 -15.20 -20.57
N ILE A 16 6.97 -15.42 -21.10
CA ILE A 16 6.13 -14.41 -21.71
C ILE A 16 4.90 -14.21 -20.85
N GLU A 17 4.53 -12.96 -20.67
CA GLU A 17 3.36 -12.50 -19.92
C GLU A 17 2.89 -11.16 -20.45
N SER A 18 1.62 -10.83 -20.23
CA SER A 18 1.06 -9.51 -20.41
C SER A 18 0.14 -9.16 -19.23
N PRO A 19 -0.43 -7.96 -19.13
CA PRO A 19 -1.40 -7.65 -18.08
C PRO A 19 -2.56 -8.65 -18.02
N ASN A 20 -2.99 -9.17 -19.17
CA ASN A 20 -4.16 -10.04 -19.30
C ASN A 20 -3.80 -11.51 -19.54
N GLU A 21 -2.52 -11.83 -19.78
CA GLU A 21 -2.06 -13.19 -20.05
C GLU A 21 -1.17 -13.70 -18.92
N TYR A 22 -1.62 -14.80 -18.30
CA TYR A 22 -0.87 -15.45 -17.24
C TYR A 22 0.46 -15.99 -17.78
N PRO A 23 1.56 -15.84 -17.06
CA PRO A 23 2.89 -16.21 -17.52
C PRO A 23 3.00 -17.66 -17.91
N ASN A 24 3.54 -17.89 -19.09
CA ASN A 24 3.91 -19.21 -19.59
C ASN A 24 5.35 -19.19 -20.12
N TYR A 25 5.93 -20.37 -20.28
CA TYR A 25 7.29 -20.55 -20.75
C TYR A 25 7.29 -21.02 -22.20
N PHE A 26 8.32 -20.55 -22.94
CA PHE A 26 8.46 -20.79 -24.37
C PHE A 26 9.95 -21.03 -24.68
N PHE A 27 10.21 -21.86 -25.70
CA PHE A 27 11.45 -21.75 -26.45
C PHE A 27 11.25 -20.79 -27.62
N ARG A 28 12.21 -19.89 -27.79
CA ARG A 28 12.27 -18.97 -28.91
C ARG A 28 13.54 -19.22 -29.69
N ASN A 29 13.42 -19.55 -30.98
CA ASN A 29 14.54 -19.64 -31.89
C ASN A 29 15.06 -18.23 -32.23
N LEU A 30 16.32 -18.12 -32.70
CA LEU A 30 16.89 -16.83 -33.07
C LEU A 30 16.21 -16.19 -34.29
N ASP A 31 15.57 -16.98 -35.14
CA ASP A 31 14.73 -16.53 -36.26
C ASP A 31 13.36 -15.97 -35.83
N GLY A 32 13.02 -16.10 -34.55
CA GLY A 32 11.82 -15.52 -33.94
C GLY A 32 10.66 -16.51 -33.72
N GLU A 33 10.77 -17.76 -34.18
CA GLU A 33 9.75 -18.79 -33.92
C GLU A 33 9.59 -19.05 -32.42
N LEU A 34 8.34 -19.14 -31.95
CA LEU A 34 7.96 -19.39 -30.55
C LEU A 34 7.28 -20.75 -30.41
N ASN A 35 7.85 -21.60 -29.55
CA ASN A 35 7.29 -22.89 -29.19
C ASN A 35 6.89 -22.89 -27.72
N GLN A 36 5.60 -22.90 -27.41
CA GLN A 36 5.06 -22.90 -26.05
C GLN A 36 5.34 -24.24 -25.37
N ILE A 37 5.85 -24.17 -24.13
CA ILE A 37 6.22 -25.37 -23.33
C ILE A 37 5.23 -25.60 -22.20
N THR A 38 4.67 -24.54 -21.61
CA THR A 38 3.74 -24.63 -20.48
C THR A 38 2.40 -23.99 -20.82
N TYR A 39 1.33 -24.54 -20.25
CA TYR A 39 -0.05 -24.11 -20.46
C TYR A 39 -0.72 -23.83 -19.11
N PHE A 40 -0.10 -22.97 -18.28
CA PHE A 40 -0.66 -22.60 -16.99
C PHE A 40 -1.92 -21.74 -17.18
N ALA A 41 -3.00 -22.17 -16.59
CA ALA A 41 -4.23 -21.38 -16.58
C ALA A 41 -4.12 -20.20 -15.61
N ASN A 42 -4.75 -19.07 -15.97
CA ASN A 42 -4.82 -17.92 -15.06
C ASN A 42 -5.73 -18.26 -13.86
N PRO A 43 -5.21 -18.29 -12.61
CA PRO A 43 -6.02 -18.54 -11.42
C PRO A 43 -6.82 -17.30 -10.98
N PHE A 44 -6.55 -16.12 -11.54
CA PHE A 44 -7.13 -14.84 -11.15
C PHE A 44 -8.12 -14.31 -12.18
N LYS A 45 -9.02 -15.18 -12.66
CA LYS A 45 -9.97 -14.84 -13.73
C LYS A 45 -10.88 -13.65 -13.38
N SER A 46 -11.23 -13.48 -12.12
CA SER A 46 -12.12 -12.40 -11.65
C SER A 46 -11.54 -10.99 -11.79
N ILE A 47 -10.22 -10.87 -11.98
CA ILE A 47 -9.51 -9.61 -12.18
C ILE A 47 -8.67 -9.61 -13.46
N GLN A 48 -8.95 -10.51 -14.39
CA GLN A 48 -8.16 -10.64 -15.63
C GLN A 48 -8.30 -9.44 -16.55
N ASN A 49 -9.49 -8.86 -16.64
CA ASN A 49 -9.81 -7.79 -17.60
C ASN A 49 -9.87 -6.40 -16.93
N VAL A 50 -9.37 -6.25 -15.71
CA VAL A 50 -9.31 -4.95 -15.05
C VAL A 50 -8.41 -4.00 -15.83
N HIS A 51 -8.82 -2.73 -15.91
CA HIS A 51 -7.94 -1.71 -16.45
C HIS A 51 -6.73 -1.52 -15.52
N LYS A 52 -5.53 -1.46 -16.10
CA LYS A 52 -4.27 -1.25 -15.39
C LYS A 52 -3.46 -0.15 -16.06
N GLU A 53 -3.11 0.88 -15.32
CA GLU A 53 -2.33 2.01 -15.81
C GLU A 53 -1.27 2.42 -14.79
N VAL A 54 -0.02 2.59 -15.22
CA VAL A 54 1.02 3.24 -14.41
C VAL A 54 0.91 4.75 -14.59
N ILE A 55 0.37 5.43 -13.61
CA ILE A 55 0.23 6.89 -13.60
C ILE A 55 1.49 7.54 -13.06
N LYS A 56 1.88 8.67 -13.66
CA LYS A 56 3.01 9.49 -13.26
C LYS A 56 2.52 10.88 -12.85
N TYR A 57 3.11 11.43 -11.82
CA TYR A 57 2.77 12.75 -11.30
C TYR A 57 3.95 13.35 -10.54
N LYS A 58 3.85 14.62 -10.19
CA LYS A 58 4.89 15.32 -9.44
C LYS A 58 4.36 15.71 -8.06
N ARG A 59 5.22 15.57 -7.06
CA ARG A 59 5.05 16.22 -5.77
C ARG A 59 5.33 17.72 -5.91
N GLU A 60 4.82 18.52 -5.01
CA GLU A 60 4.94 19.99 -5.02
C GLU A 60 6.40 20.49 -5.07
N ASP A 61 7.34 19.74 -4.48
CA ASP A 61 8.78 20.04 -4.56
C ASP A 61 9.46 19.56 -5.85
N GLY A 62 8.67 19.14 -6.86
CA GLY A 62 9.13 18.69 -8.16
C GLY A 62 9.55 17.23 -8.26
N LEU A 63 9.48 16.47 -7.16
CA LEU A 63 9.85 15.05 -7.14
C LEU A 63 8.91 14.23 -8.02
N ASP A 64 9.45 13.42 -8.93
CA ASP A 64 8.68 12.51 -9.76
C ASP A 64 8.18 11.30 -8.95
N LEU A 65 6.87 11.07 -9.02
CA LEU A 65 6.18 9.99 -8.33
C LEU A 65 5.40 9.13 -9.32
N SER A 66 5.08 7.91 -8.90
CA SER A 66 4.22 7.01 -9.67
C SER A 66 3.35 6.14 -8.77
N ALA A 67 2.28 5.64 -9.36
CA ALA A 67 1.41 4.62 -8.78
C ALA A 67 0.85 3.74 -9.89
N THR A 68 0.29 2.59 -9.54
CA THR A 68 -0.49 1.77 -10.47
C THR A 68 -1.97 1.91 -10.15
N LEU A 69 -2.71 2.51 -11.08
CA LEU A 69 -4.16 2.62 -10.99
C LEU A 69 -4.81 1.38 -11.63
N TYR A 70 -5.75 0.80 -10.91
CA TYR A 70 -6.62 -0.26 -11.41
C TYR A 70 -8.07 0.20 -11.31
N LEU A 71 -8.86 -0.06 -12.39
CA LEU A 71 -10.31 0.11 -12.39
C LEU A 71 -10.98 -1.25 -12.60
N PRO A 72 -12.20 -1.45 -12.06
CA PRO A 72 -12.95 -2.70 -12.23
C PRO A 72 -13.12 -3.11 -13.70
N ASP A 73 -13.30 -4.42 -13.92
CA ASP A 73 -13.69 -4.94 -15.22
C ASP A 73 -15.00 -4.27 -15.69
N GLY A 74 -15.06 -3.91 -16.98
CA GLY A 74 -16.23 -3.24 -17.56
C GLY A 74 -16.39 -1.76 -17.17
N TYR A 75 -15.41 -1.10 -16.57
CA TYR A 75 -15.50 0.34 -16.26
C TYR A 75 -15.75 1.17 -17.52
N ASN A 76 -16.80 2.01 -17.49
CA ASN A 76 -17.20 2.82 -18.64
C ASN A 76 -16.48 4.17 -18.66
N PHE A 77 -15.44 4.29 -19.47
CA PHE A 77 -14.64 5.51 -19.64
C PHE A 77 -15.41 6.69 -20.26
N SER A 78 -16.53 6.43 -20.93
CA SER A 78 -17.34 7.50 -21.51
C SER A 78 -18.25 8.16 -20.47
N GLN A 79 -18.77 7.37 -19.53
CA GLN A 79 -19.62 7.89 -18.43
C GLN A 79 -18.81 8.44 -17.28
N LYS A 80 -17.60 7.93 -17.05
CA LYS A 80 -16.70 8.32 -15.97
C LYS A 80 -17.38 8.36 -14.58
N GLU A 81 -18.12 7.28 -14.26
CA GLU A 81 -18.67 7.15 -12.92
C GLU A 81 -17.53 7.22 -11.89
N LYS A 82 -17.70 8.05 -10.87
CA LYS A 82 -16.70 8.21 -9.82
C LYS A 82 -16.80 7.09 -8.81
N LEU A 83 -15.76 6.28 -8.73
CA LEU A 83 -15.67 5.11 -7.85
C LEU A 83 -15.09 5.46 -6.49
N PRO A 84 -15.49 4.77 -5.40
CA PRO A 84 -14.69 4.74 -4.19
C PRO A 84 -13.32 4.14 -4.48
N MET A 85 -12.27 4.56 -3.76
CA MET A 85 -10.90 4.10 -4.02
C MET A 85 -10.21 3.59 -2.76
N ILE A 86 -9.35 2.60 -2.94
CA ILE A 86 -8.38 2.16 -1.93
C ILE A 86 -6.98 2.55 -2.41
N MET A 87 -6.29 3.40 -1.64
CA MET A 87 -4.88 3.71 -1.82
C MET A 87 -4.04 2.77 -0.96
N TRP A 88 -3.10 2.03 -1.55
CA TRP A 88 -2.23 1.12 -0.82
C TRP A 88 -0.77 1.48 -1.02
N ALA A 89 -0.06 1.74 0.07
CA ALA A 89 1.32 2.22 0.00
C ALA A 89 2.21 1.70 1.13
N TYR A 90 3.50 1.87 0.91
CA TYR A 90 4.57 1.59 1.85
C TYR A 90 5.65 2.65 1.70
N PRO A 91 5.91 3.51 2.70
CA PRO A 91 6.94 4.54 2.61
C PRO A 91 8.33 3.94 2.45
N ARG A 92 9.20 4.67 1.76
CA ARG A 92 10.62 4.34 1.64
C ARG A 92 11.46 5.56 1.84
N GLU A 93 12.52 5.42 2.61
CA GLU A 93 13.45 6.49 2.93
C GLU A 93 14.63 6.50 1.96
N TYR A 94 15.05 7.68 1.53
CA TYR A 94 16.12 7.90 0.56
C TYR A 94 17.03 9.02 1.01
N LYS A 95 18.33 8.91 0.71
CA LYS A 95 19.32 9.95 1.01
C LYS A 95 19.41 11.03 -0.08
N ASP A 96 18.76 10.81 -1.24
CA ASP A 96 18.76 11.75 -2.35
C ASP A 96 17.50 11.64 -3.23
N LYS A 97 17.15 12.73 -3.94
CA LYS A 97 15.98 12.80 -4.82
C LYS A 97 16.13 11.93 -6.07
N SER A 98 17.33 11.76 -6.58
CA SER A 98 17.53 11.01 -7.83
C SER A 98 17.19 9.53 -7.66
N SER A 99 17.55 8.95 -6.52
CA SER A 99 17.17 7.58 -6.15
C SER A 99 15.68 7.45 -5.88
N ALA A 100 15.07 8.46 -5.26
CA ALA A 100 13.65 8.47 -4.91
C ALA A 100 12.72 8.59 -6.13
N SER A 101 13.19 9.24 -7.21
CA SER A 101 12.41 9.49 -8.43
C SER A 101 12.39 8.33 -9.43
N GLN A 102 13.07 7.23 -9.15
CA GLN A 102 13.15 6.11 -10.08
C GLN A 102 11.83 5.36 -10.21
N ILE A 103 11.30 5.32 -11.43
CA ILE A 103 10.07 4.60 -11.77
C ILE A 103 10.45 3.21 -12.29
N THR A 104 10.30 2.20 -11.45
CA THR A 104 10.68 0.81 -11.76
C THR A 104 9.51 -0.08 -12.17
N LYS A 105 8.28 0.47 -12.23
CA LYS A 105 7.08 -0.32 -12.54
C LYS A 105 6.95 -0.58 -14.03
N ASN A 106 6.70 -1.83 -14.37
CA ASN A 106 6.44 -2.26 -15.76
C ASN A 106 4.93 -2.40 -15.97
N PRO A 107 4.30 -1.56 -16.83
CA PRO A 107 2.87 -1.64 -17.09
C PRO A 107 2.45 -2.95 -17.78
N ASN A 108 3.38 -3.58 -18.51
CA ASN A 108 3.11 -4.79 -19.29
C ASN A 108 3.28 -6.09 -18.51
N GLN A 109 3.64 -6.01 -17.23
CA GLN A 109 3.80 -7.20 -16.38
C GLN A 109 2.45 -7.71 -15.88
N PHE A 110 2.28 -9.03 -15.81
CA PHE A 110 1.12 -9.63 -15.18
C PHE A 110 1.04 -9.23 -13.70
N THR A 111 -0.18 -9.01 -13.20
CA THR A 111 -0.43 -8.63 -11.82
C THR A 111 -0.75 -9.85 -10.97
N TYR A 112 0.10 -10.14 -9.98
CA TYR A 112 -0.09 -11.23 -9.03
C TYR A 112 -0.73 -10.71 -7.73
N PRO A 113 -2.03 -10.94 -7.49
CA PRO A 113 -2.60 -10.65 -6.19
C PRO A 113 -2.04 -11.65 -5.16
N TYR A 114 -1.61 -11.14 -4.04
CA TYR A 114 -1.28 -11.96 -2.86
C TYR A 114 -2.49 -12.06 -1.91
N ALA A 115 -2.45 -12.91 -0.90
CA ALA A 115 -3.59 -13.20 -0.02
C ALA A 115 -4.20 -11.95 0.67
N GLY A 116 -3.40 -10.93 0.93
CA GLY A 116 -3.87 -9.66 1.50
C GLY A 116 -3.92 -8.50 0.50
N SER A 117 -3.95 -8.79 -0.80
CA SER A 117 -3.90 -7.76 -1.84
C SER A 117 -5.13 -6.84 -1.85
N PRO A 118 -4.95 -5.52 -2.01
CA PRO A 118 -6.09 -4.61 -2.17
C PRO A 118 -6.84 -4.83 -3.48
N LEU A 119 -6.28 -5.57 -4.44
CA LEU A 119 -6.89 -5.82 -5.74
C LEU A 119 -8.20 -6.63 -5.68
N TYR A 120 -8.46 -7.33 -4.58
CA TYR A 120 -9.75 -8.02 -4.40
C TYR A 120 -10.95 -7.08 -4.40
N TRP A 121 -10.78 -5.82 -3.98
CA TRP A 121 -11.87 -4.83 -3.96
C TRP A 121 -12.24 -4.29 -5.34
N LEU A 122 -11.46 -4.58 -6.40
CA LEU A 122 -11.89 -4.35 -7.78
C LEU A 122 -13.19 -5.11 -8.09
N THR A 123 -13.36 -6.33 -7.57
CA THR A 123 -14.60 -7.13 -7.72
C THR A 123 -15.76 -6.59 -6.88
N ARG A 124 -15.49 -5.62 -6.00
CA ARG A 124 -16.49 -4.94 -5.14
C ARG A 124 -16.83 -3.54 -5.62
N GLY A 125 -16.31 -3.13 -6.79
CA GLY A 125 -16.58 -1.84 -7.42
C GLY A 125 -15.72 -0.69 -6.90
N TYR A 126 -14.56 -0.98 -6.31
CA TYR A 126 -13.57 0.04 -5.95
C TYR A 126 -12.55 0.22 -7.06
N ALA A 127 -12.10 1.45 -7.26
CA ALA A 127 -10.80 1.68 -7.86
C ALA A 127 -9.69 1.32 -6.86
N VAL A 128 -8.55 0.85 -7.34
CA VAL A 128 -7.40 0.56 -6.48
C VAL A 128 -6.18 1.31 -6.99
N LEU A 129 -5.58 2.13 -6.12
CA LEU A 129 -4.30 2.78 -6.36
C LEU A 129 -3.24 2.04 -5.55
N ASP A 130 -2.51 1.17 -6.22
CA ASP A 130 -1.52 0.28 -5.60
C ASP A 130 -0.09 0.73 -5.89
N ASN A 131 0.85 0.27 -5.05
CA ASN A 131 2.25 0.62 -5.17
C ASN A 131 2.49 2.13 -5.30
N VAL A 132 1.72 2.91 -4.56
CA VAL A 132 1.85 4.37 -4.56
C VAL A 132 3.21 4.76 -4.00
N ALA A 133 3.96 5.57 -4.73
CA ALA A 133 5.26 6.05 -4.29
C ALA A 133 5.11 7.01 -3.11
N PHE A 134 5.73 6.64 -2.00
CA PHE A 134 5.79 7.45 -0.78
C PHE A 134 7.25 7.63 -0.33
N PRO A 135 8.09 8.30 -1.14
CA PRO A 135 9.46 8.56 -0.75
C PRO A 135 9.54 9.61 0.35
N ILE A 136 10.39 9.33 1.33
CA ILE A 136 10.83 10.25 2.35
C ILE A 136 12.30 10.53 2.08
N VAL A 137 12.64 11.76 1.75
CA VAL A 137 13.97 12.12 1.20
C VAL A 137 14.71 13.02 2.16
N GLY A 138 15.93 12.65 2.50
CA GLY A 138 16.91 13.52 3.11
C GLY A 138 17.63 14.33 2.04
N GLU A 139 17.99 15.58 2.35
CA GLU A 139 18.80 16.42 1.48
C GLU A 139 19.88 17.17 2.28
N GLY A 140 21.09 17.17 1.75
CA GLY A 140 22.22 17.82 2.40
C GLY A 140 22.51 17.17 3.75
N ASN A 141 22.43 17.97 4.82
CA ASN A 141 22.65 17.50 6.20
C ASN A 141 21.38 16.96 6.87
N LYS A 142 20.22 17.02 6.21
CA LYS A 142 18.96 16.50 6.74
C LYS A 142 18.85 14.98 6.54
N GLN A 143 18.45 14.29 7.60
CA GLN A 143 18.04 12.90 7.48
C GLN A 143 16.59 12.81 6.96
N PRO A 144 16.20 11.72 6.27
CA PRO A 144 14.85 11.57 5.72
C PRO A 144 13.75 11.86 6.75
N ASN A 145 13.92 11.38 7.98
CA ASN A 145 12.89 11.46 9.02
C ASN A 145 12.76 12.84 9.68
N ASP A 146 13.66 13.78 9.40
CA ASP A 146 13.54 15.15 9.92
C ASP A 146 12.26 15.85 9.43
N ASP A 147 11.84 15.56 8.19
CA ASP A 147 10.64 16.11 7.57
C ASP A 147 9.59 15.01 7.25
N PHE A 148 9.61 13.86 7.94
CA PHE A 148 8.79 12.69 7.64
C PHE A 148 7.31 13.01 7.40
N ARG A 149 6.64 13.65 8.37
CA ARG A 149 5.18 13.91 8.31
C ARG A 149 4.81 14.83 7.16
N VAL A 150 5.58 15.88 6.94
CA VAL A 150 5.34 16.86 5.87
C VAL A 150 5.42 16.16 4.52
N GLN A 151 6.50 15.40 4.31
CA GLN A 151 6.68 14.66 3.06
C GLN A 151 5.62 13.57 2.88
N LEU A 152 5.23 12.88 3.97
CA LEU A 152 4.19 11.85 3.92
C LEU A 152 2.85 12.42 3.43
N VAL A 153 2.41 13.55 4.00
CA VAL A 153 1.16 14.22 3.63
C VAL A 153 1.24 14.78 2.20
N SER A 154 2.40 15.34 1.80
CA SER A 154 2.62 15.84 0.44
C SER A 154 2.58 14.71 -0.61
N ASN A 155 3.14 13.54 -0.31
CA ASN A 155 3.03 12.36 -1.17
C ASN A 155 1.56 11.93 -1.38
N ALA A 156 0.78 11.86 -0.29
CA ALA A 156 -0.64 11.53 -0.35
C ALA A 156 -1.42 12.54 -1.19
N LYS A 157 -1.20 13.84 -0.94
CA LYS A 157 -1.85 14.93 -1.70
C LYS A 157 -1.58 14.82 -3.19
N ALA A 158 -0.31 14.65 -3.58
CA ALA A 158 0.08 14.55 -4.98
C ALA A 158 -0.60 13.36 -5.69
N ALA A 159 -0.71 12.21 -5.02
CA ALA A 159 -1.42 11.05 -5.56
C ALA A 159 -2.92 11.29 -5.72
N ILE A 160 -3.56 11.91 -4.72
CA ILE A 160 -5.00 12.24 -4.73
C ILE A 160 -5.31 13.27 -5.81
N ASP A 161 -4.52 14.34 -5.91
CA ASP A 161 -4.68 15.36 -6.96
C ASP A 161 -4.59 14.72 -8.37
N LYS A 162 -3.67 13.77 -8.56
CA LYS A 162 -3.54 13.06 -9.82
C LYS A 162 -4.79 12.26 -10.17
N VAL A 163 -5.33 11.45 -9.26
CA VAL A 163 -6.52 10.64 -9.53
C VAL A 163 -7.78 11.48 -9.63
N ALA A 164 -7.88 12.59 -8.89
CA ALA A 164 -8.95 13.58 -9.03
C ALA A 164 -9.00 14.16 -10.44
N ASN A 165 -7.84 14.54 -11.00
CA ASN A 165 -7.71 15.07 -12.36
C ASN A 165 -8.06 14.04 -13.45
N LEU A 166 -7.88 12.74 -13.19
CA LEU A 166 -8.32 11.68 -14.11
C LEU A 166 -9.86 11.55 -14.16
N GLY A 167 -10.53 11.91 -13.06
CA GLY A 167 -11.99 11.97 -12.98
C GLY A 167 -12.68 10.63 -12.72
N TYR A 168 -11.94 9.56 -12.39
CA TYR A 168 -12.48 8.21 -12.15
C TYR A 168 -12.80 7.91 -10.70
N VAL A 169 -12.37 8.78 -9.77
CA VAL A 169 -12.43 8.55 -8.34
C VAL A 169 -13.24 9.63 -7.64
N ASP A 170 -14.08 9.23 -6.71
CA ASP A 170 -14.71 10.11 -5.74
C ASP A 170 -13.72 10.40 -4.61
N ILE A 171 -13.23 11.64 -4.55
CA ILE A 171 -12.20 12.06 -3.59
C ILE A 171 -12.69 12.05 -2.14
N ASP A 172 -13.99 12.08 -1.90
CA ASP A 172 -14.60 11.98 -0.57
C ASP A 172 -14.73 10.52 -0.09
N ARG A 173 -14.50 9.56 -0.96
CA ARG A 173 -14.60 8.12 -0.70
C ARG A 173 -13.28 7.39 -0.94
N ILE A 174 -12.19 7.90 -0.37
CA ILE A 174 -10.86 7.29 -0.46
C ILE A 174 -10.50 6.66 0.89
N ALA A 175 -10.18 5.35 0.87
CA ALA A 175 -9.51 4.67 1.98
C ALA A 175 -8.00 4.66 1.77
N VAL A 176 -7.23 4.68 2.86
CA VAL A 176 -5.80 4.39 2.84
C VAL A 176 -5.50 3.12 3.59
N GLY A 177 -4.65 2.25 3.00
CA GLY A 177 -4.26 1.00 3.61
C GLY A 177 -2.76 0.75 3.53
N GLY A 178 -2.27 -0.07 4.47
CA GLY A 178 -0.88 -0.47 4.50
C GLY A 178 -0.59 -1.56 5.54
N HIS A 179 0.56 -2.21 5.35
CA HIS A 179 1.06 -3.24 6.25
C HIS A 179 2.41 -2.82 6.82
N SER A 180 2.69 -3.16 8.08
CA SER A 180 3.97 -2.87 8.73
C SER A 180 4.26 -1.36 8.75
N TYR A 181 5.32 -0.90 8.12
CA TYR A 181 5.61 0.54 7.97
C TYR A 181 4.53 1.27 7.15
N GLY A 182 3.81 0.57 6.28
CA GLY A 182 2.60 1.08 5.64
C GLY A 182 1.45 1.34 6.62
N ALA A 183 1.27 0.49 7.64
CA ALA A 183 0.28 0.72 8.71
C ALA A 183 0.64 1.93 9.59
N PHE A 184 1.91 2.10 9.87
CA PHE A 184 2.45 3.30 10.52
C PHE A 184 2.15 4.57 9.69
N MET A 185 2.35 4.51 8.36
CA MET A 185 1.96 5.56 7.43
C MET A 185 0.47 5.88 7.53
N VAL A 186 -0.40 4.86 7.51
CA VAL A 186 -1.86 5.02 7.60
C VAL A 186 -2.23 5.84 8.84
N ALA A 187 -1.75 5.43 10.01
CA ALA A 187 -2.05 6.12 11.27
C ALA A 187 -1.55 7.58 11.27
N ASN A 188 -0.37 7.84 10.71
CA ASN A 188 0.16 9.19 10.55
C ASN A 188 -0.68 10.04 9.59
N LEU A 189 -1.09 9.49 8.44
CA LEU A 189 -1.93 10.21 7.47
C LEU A 189 -3.30 10.58 8.06
N LEU A 190 -3.94 9.67 8.81
CA LEU A 190 -5.23 9.95 9.44
C LEU A 190 -5.13 10.97 10.58
N SER A 191 -3.98 11.08 11.24
CA SER A 191 -3.75 12.07 12.31
C SER A 191 -3.31 13.44 11.78
N HIS A 192 -2.81 13.53 10.52
CA HIS A 192 -2.18 14.74 10.01
C HIS A 192 -2.77 15.23 8.67
N SER A 193 -3.84 14.59 8.17
CA SER A 193 -4.57 15.03 6.98
C SER A 193 -6.05 14.70 7.09
N ASN A 194 -6.87 15.31 6.21
CA ASN A 194 -8.32 15.05 6.09
C ASN A 194 -8.65 14.40 4.73
N TYR A 195 -7.69 13.73 4.10
CA TYR A 195 -7.85 13.20 2.74
C TYR A 195 -8.58 11.87 2.66
N PHE A 196 -8.71 11.17 3.78
CA PHE A 196 -9.18 9.79 3.77
C PHE A 196 -10.46 9.61 4.59
N ALA A 197 -11.42 8.90 4.01
CA ALA A 197 -12.66 8.53 4.65
C ALA A 197 -12.45 7.46 5.74
N ALA A 198 -11.48 6.55 5.56
CA ALA A 198 -11.12 5.52 6.53
C ALA A 198 -9.69 4.99 6.30
N GLY A 199 -9.13 4.32 7.32
CA GLY A 199 -7.85 3.64 7.23
C GLY A 199 -7.90 2.16 7.58
N ILE A 200 -7.00 1.39 6.96
CA ILE A 200 -6.73 -0.03 7.24
C ILE A 200 -5.25 -0.18 7.55
N ALA A 201 -4.91 -0.51 8.78
CA ALA A 201 -3.55 -0.59 9.28
C ALA A 201 -3.24 -2.00 9.80
N ARG A 202 -2.37 -2.75 9.08
CA ARG A 202 -2.04 -4.13 9.42
C ARG A 202 -0.64 -4.26 10.00
N SER A 203 -0.50 -4.89 11.16
CA SER A 203 0.77 -5.18 11.86
C SER A 203 1.69 -3.96 11.96
N GLY A 204 1.17 -2.83 12.42
CA GLY A 204 1.90 -1.56 12.48
C GLY A 204 2.66 -1.34 13.77
N ALA A 205 3.54 -0.33 13.75
CA ALA A 205 4.20 0.22 14.92
C ALA A 205 3.71 1.67 15.11
N TYR A 206 3.12 1.99 16.24
CA TYR A 206 2.46 3.29 16.43
C TYR A 206 3.17 4.17 17.46
N ASN A 207 4.10 3.60 18.23
CA ASN A 207 4.94 4.35 19.17
C ASN A 207 6.41 3.99 18.95
N ARG A 208 7.17 4.90 18.35
CA ARG A 208 8.59 4.69 18.05
C ARG A 208 9.50 4.75 19.27
N THR A 209 9.03 5.29 20.39
CA THR A 209 9.81 5.22 21.63
C THR A 209 9.99 3.78 22.15
N LEU A 210 9.18 2.83 21.66
CA LEU A 210 9.33 1.40 21.93
C LEU A 210 10.36 0.71 21.02
N THR A 211 10.93 1.42 20.04
CA THR A 211 12.06 0.98 19.21
C THR A 211 13.18 2.01 19.30
N PRO A 212 13.80 2.21 20.50
CA PRO A 212 14.60 3.40 20.79
C PRO A 212 15.97 3.43 20.14
N PHE A 213 16.41 2.37 19.49
CA PHE A 213 17.72 2.25 18.83
C PHE A 213 17.61 2.23 17.29
N GLY A 214 16.68 3.01 16.74
CA GLY A 214 16.48 3.14 15.30
C GLY A 214 15.31 2.32 14.75
N PHE A 215 14.89 2.66 13.54
CA PHE A 215 13.85 1.97 12.78
C PHE A 215 13.97 2.39 11.30
N GLN A 216 13.72 1.45 10.39
CA GLN A 216 13.93 1.65 8.95
C GLN A 216 15.36 2.17 8.69
N SER A 217 15.52 3.35 8.07
CA SER A 217 16.82 4.00 7.88
C SER A 217 17.17 5.05 8.94
N GLU A 218 16.39 5.16 10.03
CA GLU A 218 16.74 6.02 11.15
C GLU A 218 17.82 5.35 12.00
N GLU A 219 19.02 5.95 12.01
CA GLU A 219 20.20 5.44 12.72
C GLU A 219 20.39 6.09 14.09
N ARG A 220 19.80 7.29 14.32
CA ARG A 220 19.87 7.99 15.62
C ARG A 220 18.99 7.26 16.63
N ASN A 221 19.50 7.06 17.83
CA ASN A 221 18.70 6.51 18.91
C ASN A 221 17.76 7.58 19.51
N TYR A 222 16.82 7.13 20.36
CA TYR A 222 15.81 8.00 20.95
C TYR A 222 16.42 9.18 21.72
N TRP A 223 17.50 8.97 22.47
CA TRP A 223 18.11 10.01 23.30
C TRP A 223 18.93 11.03 22.49
N GLU A 224 19.37 10.65 21.28
CA GLU A 224 20.01 11.56 20.32
C GLU A 224 18.99 12.42 19.55
N ALA A 225 17.81 11.86 19.25
CA ALA A 225 16.80 12.52 18.44
C ALA A 225 15.36 12.37 19.00
N PRO A 226 15.10 12.71 20.29
CA PRO A 226 13.82 12.42 20.95
C PRO A 226 12.63 13.06 20.23
N GLN A 227 12.84 14.23 19.62
CA GLN A 227 11.80 14.95 18.90
C GLN A 227 11.37 14.22 17.63
N ILE A 228 12.27 13.51 16.94
CA ILE A 228 11.96 12.71 15.77
C ILE A 228 11.07 11.53 16.16
N TYR A 229 11.44 10.81 17.20
CA TYR A 229 10.65 9.69 17.74
C TYR A 229 9.25 10.11 18.18
N TYR A 230 9.15 11.26 18.88
CA TYR A 230 7.87 11.84 19.27
C TYR A 230 7.03 12.23 18.04
N ASN A 231 7.61 13.02 17.14
CA ASN A 231 6.91 13.56 15.98
C ASN A 231 6.40 12.49 15.02
N MET A 232 7.15 11.40 14.85
CA MET A 232 6.77 10.32 13.97
C MET A 232 5.75 9.36 14.58
N SER A 233 5.60 9.31 15.92
CA SER A 233 4.74 8.33 16.59
C SER A 233 3.26 8.72 16.51
N PRO A 234 2.40 8.00 15.77
CA PRO A 234 0.95 8.25 15.73
C PRO A 234 0.31 8.22 17.11
N PHE A 235 0.83 7.40 18.02
CA PHE A 235 0.38 7.33 19.41
C PHE A 235 0.41 8.69 20.11
N MET A 236 1.45 9.49 19.86
CA MET A 236 1.60 10.84 20.43
C MET A 236 0.64 11.87 19.83
N HIS A 237 -0.08 11.50 18.78
CA HIS A 237 -1.02 12.33 18.03
C HIS A 237 -2.39 11.65 17.88
N ALA A 238 -2.70 10.71 18.78
CA ALA A 238 -3.94 9.94 18.74
C ALA A 238 -5.18 10.83 18.88
N ASP A 239 -5.06 11.95 19.60
CA ASP A 239 -6.07 12.99 19.78
C ASP A 239 -6.47 13.70 18.48
N LYS A 240 -5.63 13.62 17.44
CA LYS A 240 -5.84 14.24 16.14
C LYS A 240 -6.54 13.33 15.13
N LEU A 241 -6.66 12.04 15.44
CA LEU A 241 -7.29 11.08 14.52
C LEU A 241 -8.79 11.32 14.46
N LYS A 242 -9.30 11.66 13.26
CA LYS A 242 -10.72 11.95 13.03
C LYS A 242 -11.44 10.91 12.20
N SER A 243 -10.71 10.26 11.27
CA SER A 243 -11.29 9.24 10.39
C SER A 243 -11.21 7.86 11.03
N PRO A 244 -12.21 6.97 10.76
CA PRO A 244 -12.21 5.61 11.25
C PRO A 244 -10.94 4.82 10.90
N ILE A 245 -10.42 4.02 11.84
CA ILE A 245 -9.25 3.17 11.62
C ILE A 245 -9.51 1.72 12.02
N LEU A 246 -9.24 0.79 11.10
CA LEU A 246 -9.20 -0.65 11.35
C LEU A 246 -7.75 -1.07 11.59
N LEU A 247 -7.47 -1.56 12.80
CA LEU A 247 -6.20 -2.15 13.19
C LEU A 247 -6.32 -3.67 13.10
N ILE A 248 -5.42 -4.34 12.38
CA ILE A 248 -5.35 -5.81 12.30
C ILE A 248 -3.94 -6.22 12.67
N HIS A 249 -3.77 -7.19 13.57
CA HIS A 249 -2.44 -7.63 14.03
C HIS A 249 -2.39 -9.14 14.26
N GLY A 250 -1.28 -9.76 13.90
CA GLY A 250 -1.00 -11.15 14.27
C GLY A 250 -0.62 -11.25 15.73
N GLU A 251 -1.32 -12.10 16.50
CA GLU A 251 -1.10 -12.26 17.94
C GLU A 251 0.33 -12.74 18.27
N ALA A 252 0.95 -13.50 17.37
CA ALA A 252 2.31 -14.02 17.49
C ALA A 252 3.34 -13.21 16.66
N ASP A 253 3.05 -11.95 16.34
CA ASP A 253 4.02 -11.09 15.64
C ASP A 253 5.27 -10.90 16.49
N ASN A 254 6.39 -11.43 16.01
CA ASN A 254 7.70 -11.39 16.67
C ASN A 254 8.68 -10.42 16.00
N ASN A 255 8.21 -9.59 15.07
CA ASN A 255 9.02 -8.51 14.51
C ASN A 255 9.24 -7.44 15.58
N SER A 256 10.50 -7.17 15.91
CA SER A 256 10.89 -6.30 17.03
C SER A 256 10.31 -4.89 16.98
N GLY A 257 10.02 -4.36 15.77
CA GLY A 257 9.41 -3.04 15.57
C GLY A 257 7.90 -3.01 15.74
N THR A 258 7.23 -4.16 15.61
CA THR A 258 5.77 -4.25 15.46
C THR A 258 5.13 -5.28 16.40
N TYR A 259 5.69 -5.51 17.58
CA TYR A 259 5.01 -6.39 18.55
C TYR A 259 3.54 -6.03 18.74
N PRO A 260 2.62 -6.99 19.00
CA PRO A 260 1.18 -6.75 19.14
C PRO A 260 0.82 -5.64 20.12
N LEU A 261 1.63 -5.45 21.15
CA LEU A 261 1.55 -4.35 22.12
C LEU A 261 1.41 -2.97 21.43
N GLN A 262 2.01 -2.76 20.28
CA GLN A 262 1.90 -1.51 19.51
C GLN A 262 0.44 -1.21 19.14
N SER A 263 -0.27 -2.19 18.56
CA SER A 263 -1.68 -2.04 18.18
C SER A 263 -2.59 -1.95 19.39
N GLU A 264 -2.36 -2.76 20.41
CA GLU A 264 -3.18 -2.77 21.65
C GLU A 264 -3.13 -1.42 22.35
N ARG A 265 -1.94 -0.85 22.53
CA ARG A 265 -1.78 0.45 23.21
C ARG A 265 -2.32 1.60 22.39
N TYR A 266 -2.13 1.58 21.08
CA TYR A 266 -2.69 2.60 20.19
C TYR A 266 -4.22 2.53 20.17
N PHE A 267 -4.80 1.34 20.05
CA PHE A 267 -6.24 1.14 20.15
C PHE A 267 -6.82 1.64 21.47
N ASN A 268 -6.17 1.34 22.61
CA ASN A 268 -6.61 1.82 23.92
C ASN A 268 -6.62 3.36 24.00
N ALA A 269 -5.59 4.01 23.45
CA ALA A 269 -5.54 5.47 23.38
C ALA A 269 -6.69 6.03 22.54
N LEU A 270 -6.91 5.48 21.32
CA LEU A 270 -7.98 5.88 20.41
C LEU A 270 -9.36 5.71 21.05
N LYS A 271 -9.61 4.59 21.73
CA LYS A 271 -10.85 4.32 22.46
C LYS A 271 -11.08 5.33 23.58
N GLY A 272 -10.05 5.62 24.36
CA GLY A 272 -10.12 6.60 25.46
C GLY A 272 -10.42 8.03 24.98
N LEU A 273 -10.01 8.34 23.75
CA LEU A 273 -10.27 9.63 23.10
C LEU A 273 -11.58 9.67 22.30
N GLY A 274 -12.37 8.59 22.29
CA GLY A 274 -13.64 8.51 21.59
C GLY A 274 -13.53 8.35 20.06
N ALA A 275 -12.36 7.99 19.54
CA ALA A 275 -12.16 7.77 18.12
C ALA A 275 -12.87 6.48 17.64
N THR A 276 -13.34 6.51 16.38
CA THR A 276 -13.90 5.33 15.72
C THR A 276 -12.75 4.39 15.32
N ALA A 277 -12.52 3.38 16.13
CA ALA A 277 -11.44 2.40 15.94
C ALA A 277 -11.90 0.97 16.21
N ARG A 278 -11.35 0.02 15.45
CA ARG A 278 -11.53 -1.42 15.67
C ARG A 278 -10.17 -2.10 15.69
N LEU A 279 -9.96 -3.01 16.62
CA LEU A 279 -8.78 -3.87 16.70
C LEU A 279 -9.19 -5.33 16.47
N VAL A 280 -8.52 -5.98 15.53
CA VAL A 280 -8.66 -7.41 15.22
C VAL A 280 -7.31 -8.08 15.48
N MET A 281 -7.30 -9.00 16.45
CA MET A 281 -6.14 -9.85 16.73
C MET A 281 -6.32 -11.19 16.05
N LEU A 282 -5.35 -11.58 15.22
CA LEU A 282 -5.38 -12.85 14.48
C LEU A 282 -4.58 -13.90 15.26
N PRO A 283 -5.26 -14.92 15.83
CA PRO A 283 -4.61 -15.91 16.69
C PRO A 283 -3.49 -16.64 15.97
N LYS A 284 -2.35 -16.78 16.64
CA LYS A 284 -1.16 -17.52 16.16
C LYS A 284 -0.52 -16.99 14.88
N GLU A 285 -1.03 -15.91 14.29
CA GLU A 285 -0.39 -15.27 13.13
C GLU A 285 0.81 -14.43 13.55
N SER A 286 1.87 -14.50 12.74
CA SER A 286 3.06 -13.67 12.89
C SER A 286 2.90 -12.33 12.15
N HIS A 287 4.01 -11.67 11.79
CA HIS A 287 4.00 -10.40 11.05
C HIS A 287 3.28 -10.50 9.69
N GLY A 288 3.36 -11.63 9.01
CA GLY A 288 2.60 -11.96 7.79
C GLY A 288 1.59 -13.07 8.06
N TYR A 289 0.34 -12.87 7.64
CA TYR A 289 -0.76 -13.80 7.88
C TYR A 289 -0.77 -14.93 6.85
N ARG A 290 -0.93 -16.18 7.29
CA ARG A 290 -0.80 -17.37 6.44
C ARG A 290 -1.97 -18.34 6.53
N ALA A 291 -2.61 -18.48 7.70
CA ALA A 291 -3.74 -19.37 7.84
C ALA A 291 -4.92 -18.88 7.00
N LYS A 292 -5.57 -19.81 6.29
CA LYS A 292 -6.72 -19.51 5.42
C LYS A 292 -7.82 -18.79 6.19
N GLU A 293 -8.12 -19.25 7.39
CA GLU A 293 -9.15 -18.70 8.26
C GLU A 293 -8.83 -17.25 8.65
N SER A 294 -7.58 -16.99 9.03
CA SER A 294 -7.11 -15.65 9.36
C SER A 294 -7.18 -14.70 8.18
N ILE A 295 -6.78 -15.16 6.99
CA ILE A 295 -6.84 -14.39 5.75
C ILE A 295 -8.30 -14.06 5.40
N LEU A 296 -9.19 -15.04 5.44
CA LEU A 296 -10.61 -14.82 5.13
C LEU A 296 -11.27 -13.90 6.15
N HIS A 297 -10.95 -14.03 7.43
CA HIS A 297 -11.45 -13.13 8.48
C HIS A 297 -10.92 -11.71 8.28
N MET A 298 -9.63 -11.55 8.02
CA MET A 298 -9.03 -10.26 7.69
C MET A 298 -9.72 -9.59 6.49
N LEU A 299 -9.98 -10.35 5.41
CA LEU A 299 -10.65 -9.81 4.22
C LEU A 299 -12.09 -9.39 4.54
N TRP A 300 -12.81 -10.19 5.34
CA TRP A 300 -14.17 -9.86 5.78
C TRP A 300 -14.22 -8.60 6.65
N GLU A 301 -13.31 -8.44 7.60
CA GLU A 301 -13.20 -7.23 8.44
C GLU A 301 -12.92 -5.99 7.59
N GLN A 302 -12.01 -6.10 6.62
CA GLN A 302 -11.69 -4.99 5.72
C GLN A 302 -12.88 -4.66 4.81
N ASP A 303 -13.56 -5.66 4.23
CA ASP A 303 -14.75 -5.46 3.39
C ASP A 303 -15.85 -4.73 4.17
N THR A 304 -16.18 -5.23 5.37
CA THR A 304 -17.16 -4.60 6.25
C THR A 304 -16.78 -3.16 6.60
N TRP A 305 -15.49 -2.90 6.86
CA TRP A 305 -14.99 -1.56 7.19
C TRP A 305 -15.14 -0.59 6.02
N LEU A 306 -14.74 -1.04 4.84
CA LEU A 306 -14.82 -0.26 3.60
C LEU A 306 -16.26 0.02 3.19
N GLU A 307 -17.15 -0.97 3.27
CA GLU A 307 -18.58 -0.77 2.98
C GLU A 307 -19.19 0.29 3.93
N ASN A 308 -18.86 0.23 5.22
CA ASN A 308 -19.44 1.13 6.21
C ASN A 308 -18.91 2.57 6.12
N TYR A 309 -17.62 2.77 5.93
CA TYR A 309 -16.99 4.07 6.11
C TYR A 309 -16.47 4.71 4.82
N VAL A 310 -16.44 3.97 3.71
CA VAL A 310 -15.97 4.49 2.42
C VAL A 310 -17.08 4.47 1.39
N LYS A 311 -17.68 3.30 1.11
CA LYS A 311 -18.66 3.17 0.04
C LYS A 311 -20.02 3.78 0.43
N ASN A 312 -20.53 3.45 1.60
CA ASN A 312 -21.82 3.91 2.10
C ASN A 312 -21.70 5.11 3.07
N LYS A 313 -20.51 5.52 3.41
CA LYS A 313 -20.13 6.71 4.22
C LYS A 313 -21.09 6.95 5.39
N LYS A 314 -21.12 6.01 6.36
CA LYS A 314 -21.89 6.19 7.58
C LYS A 314 -21.38 7.41 8.33
N GLU A 315 -22.29 8.25 8.81
CA GLU A 315 -21.96 9.36 9.67
C GLU A 315 -21.25 8.85 10.93
N ILE A 316 -20.19 9.54 11.31
CA ILE A 316 -19.42 9.28 12.53
C ILE A 316 -20.10 10.11 13.61
N ASN A 317 -20.84 9.43 14.50
CA ASN A 317 -21.45 10.04 15.69
C ASN A 317 -20.39 10.29 16.78
#